data_b4cca7791ae6f53b24a01eb98296e257
#
_entry.id   b4cca7791ae6f53b24a01eb98296e257
#
_cell.length_a   1.000
_cell.length_b   1.000
_cell.length_c   1.000
_cell.angle_alpha   90.00
_cell.angle_beta   90.00
_cell.angle_gamma   90.00
#
_symmetry.space_group_name_H-M   'P 1'
#
loop_
_entity.id
_entity.type
_entity.pdbx_description
1 polymer ?
#
loop_
_entity_poly.entity_id
_entity_poly.type
_entity_poly.pdbx_seq_one_letter_code
_entity_poly.pdbx_strand_id
1 'polypeptide(L)'
;MITQDQLKEVQSRVEQLNHYLNIPAKKIQYEEEQLRTQAPEFWEDQKRAEEQMKVVKGLEKWIKGYQEVSTLADELATAFDFYKEELVTE
;
A
#
# COMPACT_ATOMS: atom_id res chain seq x y z
N MET A 1 9.54 -10.70 -22.66
CA MET A 1 10.16 -10.38 -21.38
C MET A 1 10.31 -8.88 -21.22
N ILE A 2 10.19 -8.36 -20.00
CA ILE A 2 10.26 -6.91 -19.79
C ILE A 2 11.69 -6.39 -19.97
N THR A 3 11.79 -5.13 -20.42
CA THR A 3 13.06 -4.43 -20.51
C THR A 3 13.32 -3.64 -19.21
N GLN A 4 14.56 -3.18 -19.03
CA GLN A 4 14.92 -2.34 -17.89
C GLN A 4 14.11 -1.03 -17.89
N ASP A 5 13.84 -0.47 -19.06
CA ASP A 5 13.05 0.75 -19.19
C ASP A 5 11.60 0.53 -18.74
N GLN A 6 11.02 -0.62 -19.10
CA GLN A 6 9.68 -0.99 -18.65
C GLN A 6 9.62 -1.17 -17.12
N LEU A 7 10.65 -1.80 -16.54
CA LEU A 7 10.74 -1.95 -15.09
C LEU A 7 10.81 -0.60 -14.39
N LYS A 8 11.64 0.31 -14.89
CA LYS A 8 11.76 1.66 -14.33
C LYS A 8 10.44 2.43 -14.44
N GLU A 9 9.71 2.25 -15.54
CA GLU A 9 8.41 2.89 -15.70
C GLU A 9 7.40 2.36 -14.68
N VAL A 10 7.36 1.06 -14.43
CA VAL A 10 6.49 0.47 -13.40
C VAL A 10 6.83 1.02 -12.03
N GLN A 11 8.11 1.05 -11.67
CA GLN A 11 8.56 1.58 -10.39
C GLN A 11 8.19 3.06 -10.22
N SER A 12 8.35 3.85 -11.27
CA SER A 12 7.97 5.26 -11.27
C SER A 12 6.47 5.44 -11.06
N ARG A 13 5.65 4.64 -11.72
CA ARG A 13 4.20 4.69 -11.58
C ARG A 13 3.75 4.30 -10.18
N VAL A 14 4.38 3.31 -9.57
CA VAL A 14 4.09 2.91 -8.19
C VAL A 14 4.40 4.06 -7.23
N GLU A 15 5.54 4.74 -7.42
CA GLU A 15 5.91 5.88 -6.61
C GLU A 15 4.94 7.06 -6.79
N GLN A 16 4.54 7.33 -8.04
CA GLN A 16 3.54 8.35 -8.33
C GLN A 16 2.20 8.03 -7.67
N LEU A 17 1.81 6.76 -7.66
CA LEU A 17 0.59 6.30 -6.99
C LEU A 17 0.67 6.56 -5.49
N ASN A 18 1.84 6.31 -4.88
CA ASN A 18 2.07 6.61 -3.47
C ASN A 18 1.81 8.09 -3.16
N HIS A 19 2.34 8.98 -4.00
CA HIS A 19 2.12 10.42 -3.85
C HIS A 19 0.68 10.82 -4.11
N TYR A 20 0.09 10.30 -5.17
CA TYR A 20 -1.28 10.60 -5.53
C TYR A 20 -2.27 10.20 -4.44
N LEU A 21 -2.11 9.01 -3.89
CA LEU A 21 -2.95 8.50 -2.81
C LEU A 21 -2.56 9.05 -1.44
N ASN A 22 -1.38 9.66 -1.35
CA ASN A 22 -0.81 10.16 -0.10
C ASN A 22 -0.80 9.06 0.98
N ILE A 23 -0.21 7.94 0.65
CA ILE A 23 -0.20 6.74 1.51
C ILE A 23 0.40 7.01 2.89
N PRO A 24 1.52 7.77 3.04
CA PRO A 24 2.03 8.07 4.39
C PRO A 24 1.01 8.77 5.28
N ALA A 25 0.28 9.76 4.74
CA ALA A 25 -0.78 10.45 5.49
C ALA A 25 -1.94 9.51 5.83
N LYS A 26 -2.31 8.61 4.90
CA LYS A 26 -3.36 7.61 5.15
C LYS A 26 -2.97 6.65 6.27
N LYS A 27 -1.69 6.25 6.35
CA LYS A 27 -1.21 5.38 7.42
C LYS A 27 -1.31 6.05 8.78
N ILE A 28 -0.94 7.32 8.87
CA ILE A 28 -1.05 8.10 10.10
C ILE A 28 -2.52 8.23 10.50
N GLN A 29 -3.37 8.59 9.56
CA GLN A 29 -4.81 8.71 9.80
C GLN A 29 -5.41 7.37 10.25
N TYR A 30 -5.01 6.27 9.61
CA TYR A 30 -5.46 4.92 9.97
C TYR A 30 -5.12 4.60 11.43
N GLU A 31 -3.88 4.89 11.84
CA GLU A 31 -3.46 4.64 13.22
C GLU A 31 -4.26 5.48 14.22
N GLU A 32 -4.48 6.76 13.92
CA GLU A 32 -5.27 7.65 14.77
C GLU A 32 -6.72 7.18 14.87
N GLU A 33 -7.33 6.84 13.76
CA GLU A 33 -8.72 6.39 13.73
C GLU A 33 -8.88 5.03 14.42
N GLN A 34 -7.89 4.14 14.28
CA GLN A 34 -7.91 2.85 14.96
C GLN A 34 -7.79 2.99 16.47
N LEU A 35 -6.96 3.92 16.94
CA LEU A 35 -6.84 4.20 18.37
C LEU A 35 -8.16 4.66 18.97
N ARG A 36 -8.97 5.40 18.23
CA ARG A 36 -10.29 5.83 18.69
C ARG A 36 -11.21 4.65 18.98
N THR A 37 -11.06 3.55 18.23
CA THR A 37 -11.89 2.35 18.45
C THR A 37 -11.54 1.63 19.74
N GLN A 38 -10.40 1.95 20.37
CA GLN A 38 -9.97 1.33 21.63
C GLN A 38 -10.48 2.06 22.85
N ALA A 39 -11.09 3.25 22.67
CA ALA A 39 -11.69 3.98 23.79
C ALA A 39 -12.90 3.23 24.32
N PRO A 40 -13.04 3.07 25.67
CA PRO A 40 -14.18 2.33 26.26
C PRO A 40 -15.53 2.90 25.86
N GLU A 41 -15.61 4.22 25.67
CA GLU A 41 -16.84 4.91 25.33
C GLU A 41 -17.23 4.77 23.85
N PHE A 42 -16.31 4.30 23.01
CA PHE A 42 -16.53 4.19 21.58
C PHE A 42 -17.71 3.27 21.24
N TRP A 43 -17.85 2.18 21.97
CA TRP A 43 -18.87 1.16 21.70
C TRP A 43 -20.24 1.47 22.32
N GLU A 44 -20.35 2.52 23.11
CA GLU A 44 -21.62 2.94 23.73
C GLU A 44 -22.60 3.47 22.68
N ASP A 45 -22.10 4.15 21.64
CA ASP A 45 -22.92 4.63 20.53
C ASP A 45 -22.68 3.75 19.31
N GLN A 46 -23.58 2.80 19.08
CA GLN A 46 -23.44 1.81 18.00
C GLN A 46 -23.38 2.44 16.63
N LYS A 47 -24.16 3.49 16.40
CA LYS A 47 -24.21 4.17 15.10
C LYS A 47 -22.87 4.86 14.79
N ARG A 48 -22.30 5.58 15.76
CA ARG A 48 -20.99 6.22 15.62
C ARG A 48 -19.88 5.18 15.44
N ALA A 49 -19.98 4.06 16.17
CA ALA A 49 -19.03 2.97 16.05
C ALA A 49 -19.03 2.39 14.63
N GLU A 50 -20.20 2.16 14.05
CA GLU A 50 -20.32 1.66 12.68
C GLU A 50 -19.73 2.62 11.66
N GLU A 51 -20.02 3.92 11.80
CA GLU A 51 -19.46 4.95 10.91
C GLU A 51 -17.94 5.00 11.00
N GLN A 52 -17.41 4.94 12.22
CA GLN A 52 -15.96 4.94 12.46
C GLN A 52 -15.30 3.70 11.85
N MET A 53 -15.90 2.54 11.99
CA MET A 53 -15.37 1.31 11.40
C MET A 53 -15.35 1.36 9.88
N LYS A 54 -16.31 2.03 9.25
CA LYS A 54 -16.30 2.25 7.80
C LYS A 54 -15.11 3.11 7.37
N VAL A 55 -14.79 4.14 8.13
CA VAL A 55 -13.63 5.00 7.85
C VAL A 55 -12.34 4.18 7.96
N VAL A 56 -12.19 3.41 9.03
CA VAL A 56 -11.01 2.57 9.26
C VAL A 56 -10.83 1.55 8.14
N LYS A 57 -11.91 0.86 7.76
CA LYS A 57 -11.87 -0.15 6.68
C LYS A 57 -11.55 0.47 5.32
N GLY A 58 -12.08 1.66 5.06
CA GLY A 58 -11.79 2.38 3.82
C GLY A 58 -10.30 2.73 3.70
N LEU A 59 -9.71 3.25 4.77
CA LEU A 59 -8.29 3.55 4.81
C LEU A 59 -7.44 2.30 4.67
N GLU A 60 -7.80 1.23 5.37
CA GLU A 60 -7.12 -0.06 5.30
C GLU A 60 -7.11 -0.62 3.88
N LYS A 61 -8.24 -0.52 3.17
CA LYS A 61 -8.36 -0.99 1.79
C LYS A 61 -7.35 -0.30 0.87
N TRP A 62 -7.23 1.02 0.96
CA TRP A 62 -6.30 1.78 0.13
C TRP A 62 -4.84 1.47 0.49
N ILE A 63 -4.53 1.38 1.77
CA ILE A 63 -3.18 1.07 2.25
C ILE A 63 -2.76 -0.33 1.80
N LYS A 64 -3.61 -1.33 1.99
CA LYS A 64 -3.34 -2.71 1.58
C LYS A 64 -3.22 -2.84 0.07
N GLY A 65 -4.12 -2.19 -0.68
CA GLY A 65 -4.07 -2.21 -2.13
C GLY A 65 -2.77 -1.65 -2.67
N TYR A 66 -2.34 -0.51 -2.15
CA TYR A 66 -1.05 0.07 -2.53
C TYR A 66 0.10 -0.87 -2.15
N GLN A 67 0.06 -1.46 -0.96
CA GLN A 67 1.13 -2.35 -0.48
C GLN A 67 1.26 -3.58 -1.36
N GLU A 68 0.16 -4.15 -1.82
CA GLU A 68 0.18 -5.28 -2.76
C GLU A 68 0.83 -4.90 -4.08
N VAL A 69 0.47 -3.74 -4.64
CA VAL A 69 1.06 -3.26 -5.90
C VAL A 69 2.56 -3.01 -5.72
N SER A 70 2.96 -2.39 -4.62
CA SER A 70 4.36 -2.12 -4.31
C SER A 70 5.17 -3.41 -4.17
N THR A 71 4.61 -4.41 -3.48
CA THR A 71 5.24 -5.72 -3.32
C THR A 71 5.42 -6.43 -4.67
N LEU A 72 4.40 -6.39 -5.53
CA LEU A 72 4.47 -6.97 -6.87
C LEU A 72 5.56 -6.29 -7.71
N ALA A 73 5.69 -4.97 -7.61
CA ALA A 73 6.74 -4.24 -8.31
C ALA A 73 8.14 -4.63 -7.81
N ASP A 74 8.29 -4.83 -6.51
CA ASP A 74 9.55 -5.28 -5.91
C ASP A 74 9.90 -6.71 -6.34
N GLU A 75 8.92 -7.60 -6.38
CA GLU A 75 9.09 -8.96 -6.86
C GLU A 75 9.51 -8.99 -8.34
N LEU A 76 8.90 -8.12 -9.14
CA LEU A 76 9.25 -7.98 -10.55
C LEU A 76 10.69 -7.50 -10.71
N ALA A 77 11.13 -6.54 -9.89
CA ALA A 77 12.50 -6.05 -9.90
C ALA A 77 13.49 -7.16 -9.53
N THR A 78 13.16 -7.95 -8.52
CA THR A 78 13.98 -9.08 -8.08
C THR A 78 14.10 -10.14 -9.20
N ALA A 79 12.98 -10.48 -9.83
CA ALA A 79 12.98 -11.44 -10.95
C ALA A 79 13.82 -10.93 -12.12
N PHE A 80 13.74 -9.64 -12.40
CA PHE A 80 14.53 -9.01 -13.46
C PHE A 80 16.03 -9.07 -13.16
N ASP A 81 16.43 -8.85 -11.91
CA ASP A 81 17.82 -8.94 -11.49
C ASP A 81 18.36 -10.37 -11.66
N PHE A 82 17.59 -11.37 -11.29
CA PHE A 82 17.96 -12.78 -11.52
C PHE A 82 18.14 -13.08 -13.02
N TYR A 83 17.26 -12.58 -13.84
CA TYR A 83 17.34 -12.74 -15.29
C TYR A 83 18.63 -12.12 -15.83
N LYS A 84 18.98 -10.93 -15.37
CA LYS A 84 20.24 -10.26 -15.79
C LYS A 84 21.48 -11.06 -15.37
N GLU A 85 21.47 -11.64 -14.18
CA GLU A 85 22.57 -12.47 -13.69
C GLU A 85 22.74 -13.72 -14.57
N GLU A 86 21.65 -14.36 -14.97
CA GLU A 86 21.72 -15.51 -15.87
C GLU A 86 22.32 -15.16 -17.22
N LEU A 87 21.97 -14.00 -17.76
CA LEU A 87 22.54 -13.53 -19.03
C LEU A 87 24.05 -13.27 -18.93
N VAL A 88 24.51 -12.79 -17.78
CA VAL A 88 25.93 -12.49 -17.55
C VAL A 88 26.76 -13.76 -17.36
N THR A 89 26.19 -14.80 -16.75
CA THR A 89 26.89 -16.04 -16.47
C THR A 89 27.02 -16.96 -17.69
N GLU A 90 26.22 -16.75 -18.71
CA GLU A 90 26.32 -17.49 -19.98
C GLU A 90 27.37 -16.87 -20.92
#